data_7960029323d636e6d23bafcd70695a2d
#
_entry.id   7960029323d636e6d23bafcd70695a2d
#
_cell.length_a   1.000
_cell.length_b   1.000
_cell.length_c   1.000
_cell.angle_alpha   90.00
_cell.angle_beta   90.00
_cell.angle_gamma   90.00
#
_symmetry.space_group_name_H-M   'P 1'
#
loop_
_entity.id
_entity.type
_entity.pdbx_description
1 polymer ?
#
loop_
_entity_poly.entity_id
_entity_poly.type
_entity_poly.pdbx_seq_one_letter_code
_entity_poly.pdbx_strand_id
1 'polypeptide(L)'
;LLPPAGAALEQYYLPILETETVTVYRYLLASYDQGEKQYLLAQILNHLNIGFPQLLLAFDRLIAMGLMDLYEEEVGITIQLHAPLASEQFFSNAVFKRLLEKKIGEKAVEDLLPARSLGTRRQVSFSQVFGLDAGEATVLPSKKQQFDMEMFKRMMGRDGLRFADEGEATLALFA
;
A
#
# COMPACT_ATOMS: atom_id res chain seq x y z
N LEU A 1 -12.28 -7.41 1.17
CA LEU A 1 -11.98 -7.60 2.40
C LEU A 1 -10.68 -7.11 2.76
N LEU A 2 -10.65 -5.92 3.23
CA LEU A 2 -9.42 -5.35 3.47
C LEU A 2 -9.30 -4.96 4.88
N PRO A 3 -9.84 -5.71 5.81
CA PRO A 3 -9.56 -5.43 7.19
C PRO A 3 -8.08 -5.36 7.45
N PRO A 4 -7.28 -6.14 6.76
CA PRO A 4 -5.84 -6.06 6.99
C PRO A 4 -5.25 -4.69 6.71
N ALA A 5 -5.77 -3.97 5.74
CA ALA A 5 -5.24 -2.65 5.46
C ALA A 5 -5.48 -1.69 6.62
N GLY A 6 -6.66 -1.74 7.21
CA GLY A 6 -6.96 -0.93 8.39
C GLY A 6 -6.13 -1.32 9.59
N ALA A 7 -6.00 -2.61 9.84
CA ALA A 7 -5.19 -3.09 10.95
C ALA A 7 -3.72 -2.75 10.79
N ALA A 8 -3.20 -2.90 9.59
CA ALA A 8 -1.81 -2.56 9.30
C ALA A 8 -1.55 -1.08 9.55
N LEU A 9 -2.44 -0.22 9.10
CA LEU A 9 -2.30 1.22 9.27
C LEU A 9 -2.23 1.59 10.75
N GLU A 10 -3.12 1.03 11.56
CA GLU A 10 -3.15 1.34 13.00
C GLU A 10 -2.01 0.68 13.77
N GLN A 11 -1.67 -0.54 13.46
CA GLN A 11 -0.69 -1.28 14.26
C GLN A 11 0.74 -1.01 13.87
N TYR A 12 1.00 -0.79 12.58
CA TYR A 12 2.37 -0.68 12.07
C TYR A 12 2.73 0.74 11.67
N TYR A 13 1.85 1.42 10.97
CA TYR A 13 2.15 2.75 10.44
C TYR A 13 1.89 3.87 11.43
N LEU A 14 0.80 3.78 12.19
CA LEU A 14 0.44 4.86 13.11
C LEU A 14 1.54 5.20 14.10
N PRO A 15 2.21 4.24 14.76
CA PRO A 15 3.29 4.58 15.68
C PRO A 15 4.44 5.34 15.03
N ILE A 16 4.69 5.07 13.75
CA ILE A 16 5.77 5.71 13.01
C ILE A 16 5.33 7.07 12.48
N LEU A 17 4.15 7.13 11.87
CA LEU A 17 3.66 8.33 11.18
C LEU A 17 3.05 9.37 12.11
N GLU A 18 2.57 8.93 13.24
CA GLU A 18 1.82 9.75 14.20
C GLU A 18 0.40 10.06 13.70
N THR A 19 -0.44 10.47 14.62
CA THR A 19 -1.88 10.62 14.39
C THR A 19 -2.23 11.58 13.26
N GLU A 20 -1.56 12.72 13.22
CA GLU A 20 -1.86 13.74 12.21
C GLU A 20 -1.62 13.25 10.80
N THR A 21 -0.51 12.57 10.57
CA THR A 21 -0.17 12.04 9.26
C THR A 21 -1.15 10.96 8.81
N VAL A 22 -1.52 10.08 9.73
CA VAL A 22 -2.51 9.02 9.42
C VAL A 22 -3.86 9.63 9.10
N THR A 23 -4.24 10.68 9.81
CA THR A 23 -5.48 11.41 9.55
C THR A 23 -5.48 12.02 8.15
N VAL A 24 -4.37 12.62 7.73
CA VAL A 24 -4.22 13.15 6.38
C VAL A 24 -4.41 12.03 5.34
N TYR A 25 -3.75 10.92 5.55
CA TYR A 25 -3.86 9.79 4.63
C TYR A 25 -5.30 9.29 4.51
N ARG A 26 -5.98 9.12 5.63
CA ARG A 26 -7.36 8.67 5.64
C ARG A 26 -8.30 9.67 4.99
N TYR A 27 -8.07 10.95 5.20
CA TYR A 27 -8.86 11.99 4.57
C TYR A 27 -8.72 11.93 3.05
N LEU A 28 -7.49 11.81 2.55
CA LEU A 28 -7.25 11.72 1.12
C LEU A 28 -7.89 10.46 0.53
N LEU A 29 -7.80 9.36 1.23
CA LEU A 29 -8.37 8.10 0.76
C LEU A 29 -9.90 8.18 0.71
N ALA A 30 -10.53 8.73 1.73
CA ALA A 30 -11.97 8.93 1.77
C ALA A 30 -12.44 9.89 0.68
N SER A 31 -11.66 10.92 0.43
CA SER A 31 -11.97 11.88 -0.64
C SER A 31 -11.95 11.22 -2.00
N TYR A 32 -10.97 10.36 -2.22
CA TYR A 32 -10.90 9.62 -3.48
C TYR A 32 -12.10 8.68 -3.64
N ASP A 33 -12.48 7.99 -2.56
CA ASP A 33 -13.59 7.04 -2.60
C ASP A 33 -14.92 7.72 -2.90
N GLN A 34 -15.05 9.00 -2.58
CA GLN A 34 -16.24 9.77 -2.92
C GLN A 34 -16.30 10.18 -4.38
N GLY A 35 -15.28 9.85 -5.15
CA GLY A 35 -15.24 10.14 -6.57
C GLY A 35 -14.80 11.54 -6.93
N GLU A 36 -14.51 12.36 -5.97
CA GLU A 36 -13.97 13.67 -6.22
C GLU A 36 -12.49 13.55 -6.53
N LYS A 37 -12.07 14.15 -7.61
CA LYS A 37 -10.69 14.02 -8.08
C LYS A 37 -9.89 15.31 -8.06
N GLN A 38 -10.54 16.41 -7.74
CA GLN A 38 -9.89 17.71 -7.70
C GLN A 38 -10.31 18.45 -6.44
N TYR A 39 -9.33 18.96 -5.73
CA TYR A 39 -9.58 19.67 -4.50
C TYR A 39 -8.73 20.91 -4.47
N LEU A 40 -9.27 21.96 -3.89
CA LEU A 40 -8.44 23.12 -3.54
C LEU A 40 -7.67 22.81 -2.29
N LEU A 41 -6.40 23.15 -2.29
CA LEU A 41 -5.54 22.93 -1.13
C LEU A 41 -6.11 23.60 0.13
N ALA A 42 -6.68 24.79 -0.03
CA ALA A 42 -7.29 25.51 1.08
C ALA A 42 -8.44 24.73 1.72
N GLN A 43 -9.21 24.00 0.94
CA GLN A 43 -10.29 23.17 1.48
C GLN A 43 -9.76 22.04 2.34
N ILE A 44 -8.68 21.42 1.90
CA ILE A 44 -8.04 20.33 2.67
C ILE A 44 -7.54 20.86 4.00
N LEU A 45 -6.84 21.99 3.98
CA LEU A 45 -6.32 22.60 5.20
C LEU A 45 -7.43 22.97 6.18
N ASN A 46 -8.53 23.51 5.68
CA ASN A 46 -9.66 23.89 6.50
C ASN A 46 -10.37 22.67 7.08
N HIS A 47 -10.59 21.64 6.29
CA HIS A 47 -11.24 20.41 6.76
C HIS A 47 -10.43 19.72 7.83
N LEU A 48 -9.13 19.64 7.64
CA LEU A 48 -8.24 18.99 8.58
C LEU A 48 -7.86 19.89 9.75
N ASN A 49 -8.13 21.18 9.63
CA ASN A 49 -7.76 22.18 10.63
C ASN A 49 -6.26 22.12 10.95
N ILE A 50 -5.45 22.09 9.93
CA ILE A 50 -3.99 22.08 10.04
C ILE A 50 -3.40 23.18 9.16
N GLY A 51 -2.19 23.60 9.49
CA GLY A 51 -1.48 24.56 8.67
C GLY A 51 -0.77 23.89 7.50
N PHE A 52 -0.36 24.71 6.55
CA PHE A 52 0.35 24.23 5.37
C PHE A 52 1.65 23.49 5.72
N PRO A 53 2.48 23.97 6.66
CA PRO A 53 3.69 23.23 7.03
C PRO A 53 3.41 21.84 7.57
N GLN A 54 2.34 21.67 8.35
CA GLN A 54 1.95 20.37 8.87
C GLN A 54 1.50 19.43 7.75
N LEU A 55 0.77 19.96 6.76
CA LEU A 55 0.36 19.16 5.62
C LEU A 55 1.56 18.69 4.81
N LEU A 56 2.53 19.58 4.56
CA LEU A 56 3.75 19.21 3.85
C LEU A 56 4.54 18.14 4.60
N LEU A 57 4.66 18.27 5.90
CA LEU A 57 5.34 17.27 6.71
C LEU A 57 4.62 15.92 6.63
N ALA A 58 3.30 15.93 6.67
CA ALA A 58 2.52 14.71 6.53
C ALA A 58 2.75 14.07 5.15
N PHE A 59 2.78 14.86 4.10
CA PHE A 59 3.06 14.36 2.75
C PHE A 59 4.45 13.73 2.68
N ASP A 60 5.46 14.40 3.22
CA ASP A 60 6.82 13.86 3.22
C ASP A 60 6.90 12.52 3.95
N ARG A 61 6.22 12.41 5.08
CA ARG A 61 6.18 11.15 5.84
C ARG A 61 5.46 10.05 5.08
N LEU A 62 4.35 10.37 4.43
CA LEU A 62 3.62 9.39 3.62
C LEU A 62 4.43 8.91 2.43
N ILE A 63 5.15 9.83 1.79
CA ILE A 63 6.02 9.49 0.67
C ILE A 63 7.16 8.58 1.16
N ALA A 64 7.78 8.93 2.25
CA ALA A 64 8.90 8.16 2.81
C ALA A 64 8.48 6.74 3.19
N MET A 65 7.24 6.56 3.63
CA MET A 65 6.72 5.24 4.01
C MET A 65 6.08 4.49 2.85
N GLY A 66 6.13 5.05 1.64
CA GLY A 66 5.59 4.37 0.48
C GLY A 66 4.06 4.35 0.39
N LEU A 67 3.39 5.21 1.14
CA LEU A 67 1.93 5.30 1.10
C LEU A 67 1.43 6.33 0.09
N MET A 68 2.31 7.13 -0.45
CA MET A 68 1.93 8.19 -1.39
C MET A 68 3.08 8.50 -2.33
N ASP A 69 2.73 8.80 -3.57
CA ASP A 69 3.62 9.47 -4.52
C ASP A 69 3.01 10.81 -4.86
N LEU A 70 3.86 11.80 -5.06
CA LEU A 70 3.43 13.15 -5.35
C LEU A 70 4.14 13.64 -6.59
N TYR A 71 3.36 14.15 -7.54
CA TYR A 71 3.86 14.67 -8.80
C TYR A 71 3.50 16.14 -8.92
N GLU A 72 4.50 16.97 -9.12
CA GLU A 72 4.28 18.40 -9.35
C GLU A 72 4.02 18.64 -10.84
N GLU A 73 2.96 19.35 -11.15
CA GLU A 73 2.58 19.68 -12.50
C GLU A 73 2.43 21.20 -12.64
N GLU A 74 2.28 21.69 -13.87
CA GLU A 74 2.17 23.13 -14.09
C GLU A 74 0.97 23.75 -13.37
N VAL A 75 -0.10 23.00 -13.21
CA VAL A 75 -1.36 23.50 -12.68
C VAL A 75 -1.72 22.88 -11.35
N GLY A 76 -0.77 22.34 -10.64
CA GLY A 76 -1.08 21.77 -9.35
C GLY A 76 -0.26 20.54 -9.04
N ILE A 77 -0.82 19.69 -8.18
CA ILE A 77 -0.14 18.51 -7.69
C ILE A 77 -1.04 17.31 -7.91
N THR A 78 -0.47 16.24 -8.43
CA THR A 78 -1.16 14.96 -8.53
C THR A 78 -0.63 14.03 -7.44
N ILE A 79 -1.53 13.44 -6.70
CA ILE A 79 -1.18 12.49 -5.64
C ILE A 79 -1.66 11.11 -6.02
N GLN A 80 -0.80 10.15 -5.89
CA GLN A 80 -1.13 8.74 -6.04
C GLN A 80 -1.01 8.08 -4.67
N LEU A 81 -2.07 7.47 -4.18
CA LEU A 81 -2.08 6.82 -2.89
C LEU A 81 -1.84 5.31 -3.05
N HIS A 82 -1.12 4.75 -2.12
CA HIS A 82 -0.84 3.33 -2.07
C HIS A 82 -1.42 2.72 -0.81
N ALA A 83 -1.79 1.45 -0.91
CA ALA A 83 -2.30 0.71 0.24
C ALA A 83 -1.15 0.43 1.23
N PRO A 84 -1.46 0.36 2.53
CA PRO A 84 -0.48 -0.10 3.50
C PRO A 84 -0.03 -1.52 3.18
N LEU A 85 1.23 -1.81 3.43
CA LEU A 85 1.76 -3.14 3.22
C LEU A 85 1.10 -4.14 4.16
N ALA A 86 0.92 -5.35 3.68
CA ALA A 86 0.50 -6.45 4.53
C ALA A 86 1.61 -6.78 5.55
N SER A 87 1.24 -7.46 6.61
CA SER A 87 2.13 -7.78 7.70
C SER A 87 3.47 -8.39 7.25
N GLU A 88 3.41 -9.37 6.38
CA GLU A 88 4.62 -10.03 5.89
C GLU A 88 5.55 -9.09 5.15
N GLN A 89 4.98 -8.25 4.30
CA GLN A 89 5.77 -7.30 3.52
C GLN A 89 6.33 -6.19 4.38
N PHE A 90 5.56 -5.71 5.34
CA PHE A 90 6.01 -4.67 6.26
C PHE A 90 7.22 -5.15 7.06
N PHE A 91 7.12 -6.32 7.67
CA PHE A 91 8.18 -6.86 8.52
C PHE A 91 9.36 -7.41 7.73
N SER A 92 9.21 -7.66 6.45
CA SER A 92 10.36 -8.01 5.61
C SER A 92 11.20 -6.79 5.25
N ASN A 93 10.65 -5.59 5.40
CA ASN A 93 11.41 -4.36 5.21
C ASN A 93 12.15 -4.03 6.50
N ALA A 94 13.46 -4.20 6.49
CA ALA A 94 14.28 -4.02 7.69
C ALA A 94 14.21 -2.59 8.24
N VAL A 95 14.09 -1.60 7.37
CA VAL A 95 13.99 -0.19 7.80
C VAL A 95 12.67 0.07 8.52
N PHE A 96 11.58 -0.41 7.96
CA PHE A 96 10.24 -0.23 8.55
C PHE A 96 10.14 -0.95 9.90
N LYS A 97 10.64 -2.19 9.95
CA LYS A 97 10.65 -2.95 11.19
C LYS A 97 11.43 -2.21 12.28
N ARG A 98 12.60 -1.69 11.92
CA ARG A 98 13.45 -0.97 12.86
C ARG A 98 12.82 0.33 13.34
N LEU A 99 12.16 1.05 12.45
CA LEU A 99 11.43 2.27 12.84
C LEU A 99 10.33 1.95 13.83
N LEU A 100 9.60 0.88 13.58
CA LEU A 100 8.55 0.45 14.49
C LEU A 100 9.12 0.02 15.84
N GLU A 101 10.21 -0.73 15.84
CA GLU A 101 10.91 -1.12 17.06
C GLU A 101 11.34 0.07 17.89
N LYS A 102 11.77 1.15 17.25
CA LYS A 102 12.14 2.38 17.94
C LYS A 102 10.94 3.06 18.60
N LYS A 103 9.77 2.89 18.04
CA LYS A 103 8.57 3.58 18.55
C LYS A 103 7.84 2.78 19.63
N ILE A 104 7.72 1.49 19.47
CA ILE A 104 6.94 0.65 20.39
C ILE A 104 7.76 -0.39 21.14
N GLY A 105 9.03 -0.55 20.78
CA GLY A 105 9.92 -1.52 21.42
C GLY A 105 9.99 -2.85 20.68
N GLU A 106 11.10 -3.54 20.84
CA GLU A 106 11.34 -4.80 20.16
C GLU A 106 10.34 -5.89 20.55
N LYS A 107 10.02 -5.95 21.83
CA LYS A 107 9.08 -6.97 22.30
C LYS A 107 7.68 -6.77 21.73
N ALA A 108 7.22 -5.52 21.69
CA ALA A 108 5.92 -5.24 21.11
C ALA A 108 5.88 -5.61 19.64
N VAL A 109 6.98 -5.40 18.92
CA VAL A 109 7.07 -5.80 17.52
C VAL A 109 7.06 -7.32 17.39
N GLU A 110 7.76 -8.04 18.23
CA GLU A 110 7.72 -9.50 18.23
C GLU A 110 6.31 -10.04 18.41
N ASP A 111 5.54 -9.41 19.28
CA ASP A 111 4.14 -9.80 19.52
C ASP A 111 3.25 -9.54 18.30
N LEU A 112 3.63 -8.61 17.44
CA LEU A 112 2.90 -8.31 16.21
C LEU A 112 3.29 -9.20 15.04
N LEU A 113 4.43 -9.90 15.14
CA LEU A 113 4.88 -10.75 14.04
C LEU A 113 3.90 -11.90 13.83
N PRO A 114 3.64 -12.26 12.57
CA PRO A 114 2.75 -13.38 12.31
C PRO A 114 3.32 -14.67 12.91
N ALA A 115 2.43 -15.50 13.40
CA ALA A 115 2.83 -16.77 14.02
C ALA A 115 3.65 -17.60 13.04
N ARG A 116 4.81 -18.04 13.54
CA ARG A 116 5.80 -18.67 12.69
C ARG A 116 5.50 -20.06 12.23
N SER A 117 4.60 -20.75 12.84
CA SER A 117 4.55 -22.18 12.61
C SER A 117 3.37 -22.58 11.75
N LEU A 118 3.45 -22.23 10.50
CA LEU A 118 2.52 -22.83 9.56
C LEU A 118 2.97 -24.20 9.07
N GLY A 119 4.08 -24.68 9.57
CA GLY A 119 4.66 -25.93 9.08
C GLY A 119 5.24 -25.79 7.68
N THR A 120 5.54 -26.91 7.08
CA THR A 120 6.11 -26.92 5.74
C THR A 120 5.02 -26.68 4.70
N ARG A 121 5.19 -25.68 3.88
CA ARG A 121 4.24 -25.41 2.81
C ARG A 121 4.22 -26.58 1.84
N ARG A 122 3.03 -27.13 1.63
CA ARG A 122 2.89 -28.17 0.61
C ARG A 122 3.13 -27.58 -0.76
N GLN A 123 4.06 -28.16 -1.47
CA GLN A 123 4.33 -27.80 -2.84
C GLN A 123 3.75 -28.88 -3.74
N VAL A 124 2.93 -28.44 -4.67
CA VAL A 124 2.33 -29.35 -5.64
C VAL A 124 2.62 -28.76 -7.01
N SER A 125 3.25 -29.55 -7.87
CA SER A 125 3.50 -29.10 -9.21
C SER A 125 2.23 -29.19 -10.04
N PHE A 126 2.12 -28.32 -11.02
CA PHE A 126 0.98 -28.32 -11.93
C PHE A 126 0.83 -29.69 -12.64
N SER A 127 1.95 -30.29 -13.03
CA SER A 127 1.95 -31.57 -13.69
C SER A 127 1.46 -32.71 -12.82
N GLN A 128 1.73 -32.66 -11.52
CA GLN A 128 1.24 -33.68 -10.59
C GLN A 128 -0.28 -33.62 -10.44
N VAL A 129 -0.86 -32.42 -10.49
CA VAL A 129 -2.29 -32.27 -10.33
C VAL A 129 -3.04 -32.52 -11.62
N PHE A 130 -2.49 -32.07 -12.74
CA PHE A 130 -3.18 -32.12 -14.04
C PHE A 130 -2.61 -33.11 -15.03
N GLY A 131 -1.62 -33.90 -14.63
CA GLY A 131 -1.10 -34.97 -15.48
C GLY A 131 -0.30 -34.50 -16.69
N LEU A 132 0.30 -33.32 -16.65
CA LEU A 132 1.11 -32.83 -17.75
C LEU A 132 2.53 -33.38 -17.66
N ASP A 133 3.21 -33.41 -18.81
CA ASP A 133 4.58 -33.89 -18.87
C ASP A 133 5.50 -33.00 -18.01
N ALA A 134 6.39 -33.65 -17.29
CA ALA A 134 7.31 -32.98 -16.39
C ALA A 134 8.18 -31.91 -17.08
N GLY A 135 8.50 -32.14 -18.34
CA GLY A 135 9.29 -31.21 -19.13
C GLY A 135 8.58 -29.89 -19.42
N GLU A 136 7.29 -29.95 -19.61
CA GLU A 136 6.50 -28.74 -19.82
C GLU A 136 6.26 -28.01 -18.52
N ALA A 137 6.12 -28.73 -17.42
CA ALA A 137 5.83 -28.13 -16.14
C ALA A 137 7.02 -27.45 -15.48
N THR A 138 8.23 -27.88 -15.82
CA THR A 138 9.41 -27.35 -15.14
C THR A 138 9.87 -26.00 -15.66
N VAL A 139 9.56 -25.66 -16.90
CA VAL A 139 10.06 -24.43 -17.51
C VAL A 139 9.05 -23.30 -17.42
N LEU A 140 7.78 -23.65 -17.43
CA LEU A 140 6.73 -22.66 -17.56
C LEU A 140 6.22 -21.98 -16.28
N PRO A 141 6.28 -22.59 -15.09
CA PRO A 141 5.53 -22.01 -13.99
C PRO A 141 5.93 -20.60 -13.58
N SER A 142 7.22 -20.30 -13.48
CA SER A 142 7.62 -18.98 -13.02
C SER A 142 7.44 -17.91 -14.08
N LYS A 143 7.76 -18.22 -15.34
CA LYS A 143 7.54 -17.27 -16.41
C LYS A 143 6.06 -17.05 -16.68
N LYS A 144 5.27 -18.09 -16.54
CA LYS A 144 3.85 -17.98 -16.74
C LYS A 144 3.19 -17.17 -15.64
N GLN A 145 3.63 -17.33 -14.42
CA GLN A 145 3.11 -16.51 -13.31
C GLN A 145 3.40 -15.03 -13.52
N GLN A 146 4.62 -14.69 -13.92
CA GLN A 146 4.97 -13.30 -14.18
C GLN A 146 4.18 -12.74 -15.35
N PHE A 147 4.03 -13.53 -16.40
CA PHE A 147 3.29 -13.12 -17.57
C PHE A 147 1.81 -12.92 -17.26
N ASP A 148 1.21 -13.82 -16.50
CA ASP A 148 -0.19 -13.72 -16.12
C ASP A 148 -0.44 -12.51 -15.23
N MET A 149 0.49 -12.19 -14.35
CA MET A 149 0.40 -10.99 -13.52
C MET A 149 0.45 -9.71 -14.33
N GLU A 150 1.33 -9.64 -15.30
CA GLU A 150 1.40 -8.47 -16.18
C GLU A 150 0.17 -8.34 -17.04
N MET A 151 -0.32 -9.43 -17.60
CA MET A 151 -1.56 -9.43 -18.36
C MET A 151 -2.74 -9.00 -17.50
N PHE A 152 -2.81 -9.52 -16.30
CA PHE A 152 -3.86 -9.16 -15.37
C PHE A 152 -3.85 -7.67 -15.10
N LYS A 153 -2.70 -7.09 -14.82
CA LYS A 153 -2.56 -5.64 -14.61
C LYS A 153 -2.96 -4.84 -15.84
N ARG A 154 -2.60 -5.29 -17.04
CA ARG A 154 -2.99 -4.62 -18.26
C ARG A 154 -4.50 -4.68 -18.50
N MET A 155 -5.10 -5.83 -18.26
CA MET A 155 -6.54 -5.99 -18.41
C MET A 155 -7.30 -5.08 -17.44
N MET A 156 -6.83 -5.00 -16.22
CA MET A 156 -7.43 -4.14 -15.22
C MET A 156 -7.33 -2.67 -15.61
N GLY A 157 -6.20 -2.25 -16.13
CA GLY A 157 -6.03 -0.89 -16.62
C GLY A 157 -6.91 -0.57 -17.82
N ARG A 158 -7.11 -1.56 -18.69
CA ARG A 158 -7.90 -1.39 -19.90
C ARG A 158 -9.38 -1.26 -19.59
N ASP A 159 -9.86 -2.00 -18.62
CA ASP A 159 -11.26 -1.99 -18.22
C ASP A 159 -11.59 -0.83 -17.27
N GLY A 160 -10.63 0.01 -16.99
CA GLY A 160 -10.85 1.14 -16.09
C GLY A 160 -10.93 0.76 -14.63
N LEU A 161 -10.70 -0.48 -14.33
CA LEU A 161 -10.77 -0.93 -12.96
C LEU A 161 -9.44 -0.77 -12.29
N ARG A 162 -9.23 0.43 -11.91
CA ARG A 162 -7.94 0.70 -11.46
C ARG A 162 -7.65 0.33 -10.11
N PHE A 163 -8.57 -0.02 -9.35
CA PHE A 163 -8.30 -0.25 -8.04
C PHE A 163 -7.59 -1.47 -7.88
N ALA A 164 -7.69 -2.22 -8.71
CA ALA A 164 -6.98 -3.40 -8.61
C ALA A 164 -5.68 -3.08 -8.35
N ASP A 165 -5.56 -2.09 -8.79
CA ASP A 165 -4.46 -1.64 -8.53
C ASP A 165 -4.12 -1.61 -7.27
N GLU A 166 -4.43 -2.51 -6.77
CA GLU A 166 -3.86 -2.75 -5.64
C GLU A 166 -3.92 -1.62 -4.69
N GLY A 167 -5.06 -1.03 -4.57
CA GLY A 167 -5.28 0.04 -3.66
C GLY A 167 -4.66 1.38 -4.04
N GLU A 168 -4.19 1.51 -5.23
CA GLU A 168 -3.71 2.80 -5.70
C GLU A 168 -4.87 3.73 -5.99
N ALA A 169 -4.74 4.96 -5.57
CA ALA A 169 -5.71 6.00 -5.83
C ALA A 169 -4.99 7.24 -6.30
N THR A 170 -5.59 7.97 -7.21
CA THR A 170 -4.98 9.18 -7.73
C THR A 170 -5.86 10.38 -7.44
N LEU A 171 -5.28 11.40 -6.84
CA LEU A 171 -5.93 12.67 -6.57
C LEU A 171 -5.17 13.80 -7.23
N ALA A 172 -5.91 14.74 -7.82
CA ALA A 172 -5.32 15.95 -8.35
C ALA A 172 -5.64 17.11 -7.41
N LEU A 173 -4.61 17.81 -6.97
CA LEU A 173 -4.74 18.93 -6.05
C LEU A 173 -4.37 20.23 -6.76
N PHE A 174 -5.18 21.24 -6.56
CA PHE A 174 -4.93 22.57 -7.11
C PHE A 174 -4.79 23.56 -5.97
N ALA A 175 -3.79 24.38 -6.07
CA ALA A 175 -3.54 25.40 -5.04
C ALA A 175 -4.58 26.52 -5.03
#